data_1187eaf81b53e2ec50f68c388ccc023b
#
_entry.id   1187eaf81b53e2ec50f68c388ccc023b
#
_cell.length_a   1.000
_cell.length_b   1.000
_cell.length_c   1.000
_cell.angle_alpha   90.00
_cell.angle_beta   90.00
_cell.angle_gamma   90.00
#
_symmetry.space_group_name_H-M   'P 1'
#
loop_
_entity.id
_entity.type
_entity.pdbx_description
1 polymer ?
#
loop_
_entity_poly.entity_id
_entity_poly.type
_entity_poly.pdbx_seq_one_letter_code
_entity_poly.pdbx_strand_id
1 'polypeptide(L)'
;QPVKLTITSPVKVEDVFIKPTLEGATFDLTVKNHSGKKNQFDLYTDIVDKETGSVLYSSLSLQKLVLNADEEKMFTYSVNGLKPRLWTPHHPNLYDFRFRLVTAKGAELDCLSETSGFRTFEVKEGLFFLNGNRYWLRGGNHIPFALAPNDLNLANTFMQLMKVGNIDVTRTHTTPWNKLWMGAADKNGIGVSFEGTWPWLMIH
;
A
#
# COMPACT_ATOMS: atom_id res chain seq x y z
N GLN A 1 13.71 0.27 -17.42
CA GLN A 1 12.93 0.93 -16.36
C GLN A 1 12.91 2.44 -16.62
N PRO A 2 11.80 3.15 -16.34
CA PRO A 2 11.76 4.59 -16.51
C PRO A 2 12.73 5.27 -15.51
N VAL A 3 13.43 6.30 -16.00
CA VAL A 3 14.24 7.17 -15.14
C VAL A 3 13.34 8.29 -14.63
N LYS A 4 13.32 8.50 -13.32
CA LYS A 4 12.51 9.52 -12.67
C LYS A 4 13.40 10.43 -11.81
N LEU A 5 13.28 11.74 -12.02
CA LEU A 5 13.83 12.75 -11.10
C LEU A 5 12.71 13.17 -10.14
N THR A 6 12.95 13.05 -8.84
CA THR A 6 12.01 13.50 -7.81
C THR A 6 12.67 14.61 -6.99
N ILE A 7 11.98 15.75 -6.87
CA ILE A 7 12.39 16.86 -6.03
C ILE A 7 11.48 16.82 -4.79
N THR A 8 12.08 16.77 -3.62
CA THR A 8 11.37 16.67 -2.33
C THR A 8 11.86 17.71 -1.34
N SER A 9 11.08 17.92 -0.28
CA SER A 9 11.57 18.61 0.92
C SER A 9 12.76 17.86 1.54
N PRO A 10 13.64 18.57 2.25
CA PRO A 10 14.69 17.91 3.03
C PRO A 10 14.14 16.95 4.11
N VAL A 11 12.94 17.19 4.63
CA VAL A 11 12.25 16.24 5.52
C VAL A 11 11.14 15.59 4.73
N LYS A 12 11.21 14.28 4.54
CA LYS A 12 10.22 13.55 3.74
C LYS A 12 9.86 12.19 4.33
N VAL A 13 8.72 11.68 3.90
CA VAL A 13 8.33 10.29 4.11
C VAL A 13 9.07 9.42 3.11
N GLU A 14 9.91 8.52 3.59
CA GLU A 14 10.64 7.58 2.72
C GLU A 14 9.78 6.38 2.35
N ASP A 15 9.03 5.85 3.33
CA ASP A 15 8.22 4.64 3.15
C ASP A 15 7.07 4.59 4.15
N VAL A 16 6.03 3.83 3.80
CA VAL A 16 4.93 3.48 4.70
C VAL A 16 4.52 2.03 4.51
N PHE A 17 4.41 1.30 5.60
CA PHE A 17 3.77 -0.01 5.62
C PHE A 17 2.38 0.11 6.26
N ILE A 18 1.34 -0.09 5.46
CA ILE A 18 -0.06 -0.04 5.87
C ILE A 18 -0.52 -1.44 6.25
N LYS A 19 -0.90 -1.62 7.51
CA LYS A 19 -1.44 -2.88 8.07
C LYS A 19 -2.94 -2.70 8.34
N PRO A 20 -3.81 -2.93 7.34
CA PRO A 20 -5.24 -2.73 7.50
C PRO A 20 -5.88 -3.81 8.38
N THR A 21 -6.96 -3.43 9.04
CA THR A 21 -7.90 -4.31 9.74
C THR A 21 -9.30 -4.11 9.18
N LEU A 22 -10.33 -4.67 9.82
CA LEU A 22 -11.73 -4.46 9.42
C LEU A 22 -12.26 -3.08 9.83
N GLU A 23 -11.66 -2.47 10.87
CA GLU A 23 -12.14 -1.23 11.48
C GLU A 23 -11.06 -0.15 11.61
N GLY A 24 -9.96 -0.29 10.86
CA GLY A 24 -8.86 0.66 10.97
C GLY A 24 -7.59 0.19 10.30
N ALA A 25 -6.48 0.81 10.65
CA ALA A 25 -5.15 0.40 10.18
C ALA A 25 -4.07 0.81 11.17
N THR A 26 -3.00 0.03 11.22
CA THR A 26 -1.73 0.41 11.84
C THR A 26 -0.75 0.78 10.74
N PHE A 27 0.03 1.82 10.97
CA PHE A 27 1.00 2.35 10.03
C PHE A 27 2.39 2.30 10.64
N ASP A 28 3.36 1.77 9.89
CA ASP A 28 4.79 1.99 10.14
C ASP A 28 5.27 2.98 9.10
N LEU A 29 5.53 4.21 9.52
CA LEU A 29 5.92 5.33 8.66
C LEU A 29 7.38 5.68 8.89
N THR A 30 8.21 5.53 7.86
CA THR A 30 9.61 5.93 7.90
C THR A 30 9.77 7.35 7.37
N VAL A 31 10.30 8.23 8.22
CA VAL A 31 10.59 9.62 7.86
C VAL A 31 12.08 9.87 7.98
N LYS A 32 12.63 10.58 6.99
CA LYS A 32 14.03 10.97 6.98
C LYS A 32 14.20 12.47 6.87
N ASN A 33 15.13 12.98 7.66
CA ASN A 33 15.59 14.35 7.59
C ASN A 33 16.93 14.40 6.86
N HIS A 34 16.93 14.83 5.61
CA HIS A 34 18.13 15.02 4.79
C HIS A 34 18.81 16.38 4.98
N SER A 35 18.38 17.16 5.97
CA SER A 35 18.98 18.47 6.25
C SER A 35 20.03 18.38 7.34
N GLY A 36 21.05 19.20 7.27
CA GLY A 36 22.08 19.32 8.30
C GLY A 36 21.62 19.96 9.62
N LYS A 37 20.32 20.01 9.92
CA LYS A 37 19.78 20.61 11.15
C LYS A 37 18.59 19.80 11.68
N LYS A 38 18.34 19.97 12.98
CA LYS A 38 17.16 19.41 13.64
C LYS A 38 15.86 20.01 13.08
N ASN A 39 14.86 19.16 12.81
CA ASN A 39 13.53 19.57 12.36
C ASN A 39 12.45 19.02 13.28
N GLN A 40 11.38 19.81 13.46
CA GLN A 40 10.18 19.42 14.18
C GLN A 40 8.97 19.59 13.27
N PHE A 41 8.06 18.64 13.29
CA PHE A 41 6.86 18.59 12.46
C PHE A 41 5.74 17.81 13.14
N ASP A 42 4.53 17.97 12.63
CA ASP A 42 3.35 17.18 12.97
C ASP A 42 3.01 16.26 11.80
N LEU A 43 2.40 15.12 12.08
CA LEU A 43 1.94 14.16 11.09
C LEU A 43 0.41 14.13 11.06
N TYR A 44 -0.15 14.40 9.89
CA TYR A 44 -1.56 14.23 9.58
C TYR A 44 -1.78 13.00 8.71
N THR A 45 -2.90 12.30 8.95
CA THR A 45 -3.33 11.18 8.13
C THR A 45 -4.73 11.46 7.60
N ASP A 46 -4.88 11.36 6.28
CA ASP A 46 -6.17 11.42 5.62
C ASP A 46 -6.43 10.07 4.93
N ILE A 47 -7.65 9.55 5.02
CA ILE A 47 -8.09 8.33 4.36
C ILE A 47 -9.33 8.68 3.54
N VAL A 48 -9.20 8.59 2.23
CA VAL A 48 -10.23 9.02 1.27
C VAL A 48 -10.67 7.84 0.43
N ASP A 49 -11.97 7.60 0.38
CA ASP A 49 -12.55 6.57 -0.48
C ASP A 49 -12.29 6.92 -1.95
N LYS A 50 -11.66 6.01 -2.67
CA LYS A 50 -11.15 6.26 -4.03
C LYS A 50 -12.26 6.32 -5.08
N GLU A 51 -13.38 5.67 -4.83
CA GLU A 51 -14.53 5.66 -5.74
C GLU A 51 -15.41 6.90 -5.56
N THR A 52 -15.70 7.23 -4.29
CA THR A 52 -16.66 8.30 -3.98
C THR A 52 -16.02 9.66 -3.70
N GLY A 53 -14.71 9.68 -3.38
CA GLY A 53 -14.01 10.86 -2.89
C GLY A 53 -14.36 11.25 -1.45
N SER A 54 -15.19 10.45 -0.76
CA SER A 54 -15.60 10.72 0.62
C SER A 54 -14.42 10.56 1.58
N VAL A 55 -14.28 11.48 2.52
CA VAL A 55 -13.28 11.41 3.58
C VAL A 55 -13.78 10.46 4.66
N LEU A 56 -13.09 9.32 4.82
CA LEU A 56 -13.35 8.36 5.89
C LEU A 56 -12.68 8.81 7.20
N TYR A 57 -11.49 9.39 7.11
CA TYR A 57 -10.73 9.87 8.24
C TYR A 57 -9.84 11.04 7.80
N SER A 58 -9.73 12.07 8.64
CA SER A 58 -8.77 13.15 8.46
C SER A 58 -8.44 13.75 9.82
N SER A 59 -7.22 13.58 10.29
CA SER A 59 -6.83 14.06 11.60
C SER A 59 -5.31 14.19 11.78
N LEU A 60 -4.94 15.00 12.75
CA LEU A 60 -3.60 15.04 13.32
C LEU A 60 -3.33 13.72 14.06
N SER A 61 -2.39 12.92 13.55
CA SER A 61 -2.09 11.59 14.07
C SER A 61 -0.98 11.58 15.11
N LEU A 62 0.10 12.32 14.85
CA LEU A 62 1.22 12.47 15.79
C LEU A 62 1.70 13.91 15.82
N GLN A 63 2.04 14.40 17.02
CA GLN A 63 2.42 15.78 17.25
C GLN A 63 3.89 15.93 17.66
N LYS A 64 4.49 17.07 17.30
CA LYS A 64 5.82 17.48 17.77
C LYS A 64 6.90 16.42 17.56
N LEU A 65 6.81 15.70 16.44
CA LEU A 65 7.83 14.75 16.06
C LEU A 65 9.13 15.48 15.77
N VAL A 66 10.23 14.88 16.17
CA VAL A 66 11.55 15.50 16.04
C VAL A 66 12.49 14.51 15.37
N LEU A 67 13.24 15.01 14.37
CA LEU A 67 14.39 14.34 13.78
C LEU A 67 15.61 15.24 13.85
N ASN A 68 16.73 14.69 14.27
CA ASN A 68 18.02 15.37 14.21
C ASN A 68 18.51 15.50 12.76
N ALA A 69 19.66 16.15 12.56
CA ALA A 69 20.29 16.20 11.25
C ALA A 69 20.57 14.78 10.73
N ASP A 70 20.22 14.52 9.48
CA ASP A 70 20.43 13.27 8.76
C ASP A 70 19.81 12.02 9.42
N GLU A 71 18.92 12.20 10.42
CA GLU A 71 18.25 11.10 11.11
C GLU A 71 17.12 10.51 10.25
N GLU A 72 17.04 9.17 10.26
CA GLU A 72 15.92 8.39 9.76
C GLU A 72 15.25 7.68 10.93
N LYS A 73 13.91 7.74 10.98
CA LYS A 73 13.16 7.13 12.08
C LYS A 73 11.81 6.61 11.62
N MET A 74 11.46 5.44 12.13
CA MET A 74 10.15 4.84 11.95
C MET A 74 9.22 5.26 13.10
N PHE A 75 8.00 5.66 12.74
CA PHE A 75 6.92 5.98 13.66
C PHE A 75 5.78 4.99 13.44
N THR A 76 5.38 4.30 14.52
CA THR A 76 4.24 3.37 14.49
C THR A 76 3.06 3.98 15.21
N TYR A 77 1.88 3.97 14.56
CA TYR A 77 0.63 4.42 15.16
C TYR A 77 -0.57 3.74 14.51
N SER A 78 -1.74 3.86 15.13
CA SER A 78 -2.97 3.21 14.65
C SER A 78 -4.12 4.22 14.57
N VAL A 79 -5.00 3.99 13.61
CA VAL A 79 -6.31 4.64 13.48
C VAL A 79 -7.35 3.53 13.56
N ASN A 80 -8.27 3.63 14.53
CA ASN A 80 -9.26 2.59 14.80
C ASN A 80 -10.68 3.17 14.87
N GLY A 81 -11.69 2.30 14.94
CA GLY A 81 -13.09 2.68 15.05
C GLY A 81 -13.69 3.24 13.75
N LEU A 82 -13.06 2.95 12.62
CA LEU A 82 -13.56 3.31 11.31
C LEU A 82 -14.63 2.32 10.84
N LYS A 83 -15.45 2.75 9.88
CA LYS A 83 -16.46 1.90 9.21
C LYS A 83 -16.21 1.88 7.70
N PRO A 84 -15.09 1.31 7.25
CA PRO A 84 -14.76 1.28 5.84
C PRO A 84 -15.60 0.26 5.06
N ARG A 85 -15.78 0.49 3.77
CA ARG A 85 -16.16 -0.57 2.84
C ARG A 85 -14.97 -1.51 2.66
N LEU A 86 -15.14 -2.78 2.99
CA LEU A 86 -14.04 -3.74 2.95
C LEU A 86 -13.66 -4.09 1.51
N TRP A 87 -12.39 -4.34 1.29
CA TRP A 87 -11.91 -4.91 0.04
C TRP A 87 -12.22 -6.42 0.00
N THR A 88 -12.82 -6.84 -1.10
CA THR A 88 -13.01 -8.25 -1.46
C THR A 88 -12.80 -8.41 -2.96
N PRO A 89 -12.56 -9.64 -3.48
CA PRO A 89 -12.49 -9.87 -4.92
C PRO A 89 -13.72 -9.40 -5.69
N HIS A 90 -14.91 -9.45 -5.10
CA HIS A 90 -16.15 -9.00 -5.75
C HIS A 90 -16.42 -7.51 -5.57
N HIS A 91 -15.90 -6.92 -4.51
CA HIS A 91 -16.03 -5.49 -4.19
C HIS A 91 -14.65 -4.95 -3.80
N PRO A 92 -13.80 -4.61 -4.78
CA PRO A 92 -12.43 -4.16 -4.54
C PRO A 92 -12.39 -2.69 -4.11
N ASN A 93 -13.01 -2.40 -2.95
CA ASN A 93 -13.05 -1.05 -2.39
C ASN A 93 -11.65 -0.59 -1.97
N LEU A 94 -11.21 0.52 -2.52
CA LEU A 94 -9.88 1.09 -2.28
C LEU A 94 -9.97 2.48 -1.69
N TYR A 95 -8.94 2.84 -0.95
CA TYR A 95 -8.77 4.14 -0.31
C TYR A 95 -7.40 4.69 -0.61
N ASP A 96 -7.29 6.01 -0.77
CA ASP A 96 -6.04 6.74 -0.78
C ASP A 96 -5.71 7.15 0.65
N PHE A 97 -4.59 6.65 1.17
CA PHE A 97 -4.01 6.99 2.45
C PHE A 97 -2.95 8.05 2.22
N ARG A 98 -3.15 9.24 2.78
CA ARG A 98 -2.25 10.39 2.63
C ARG A 98 -1.61 10.72 3.96
N PHE A 99 -0.30 10.81 3.96
CA PHE A 99 0.54 11.08 5.13
C PHE A 99 1.24 12.42 4.90
N ARG A 100 0.80 13.46 5.63
CA ARG A 100 1.29 14.83 5.45
C ARG A 100 2.14 15.25 6.64
N LEU A 101 3.37 15.65 6.38
CA LEU A 101 4.26 16.27 7.36
C LEU A 101 4.08 17.76 7.31
N VAL A 102 3.76 18.38 8.46
CA VAL A 102 3.40 19.78 8.53
C VAL A 102 4.23 20.48 9.63
N THR A 103 4.79 21.63 9.34
CA THR A 103 5.50 22.43 10.34
C THR A 103 4.53 23.02 11.36
N ALA A 104 5.06 23.46 12.53
CA ALA A 104 4.27 24.20 13.54
C ALA A 104 3.61 25.49 13.01
N LYS A 105 4.07 26.01 11.86
CA LYS A 105 3.50 27.18 11.20
C LYS A 105 2.44 26.84 10.16
N GLY A 106 2.09 25.54 10.02
CA GLY A 106 1.09 25.05 9.07
C GLY A 106 1.61 24.86 7.64
N ALA A 107 2.90 25.01 7.38
CA ALA A 107 3.47 24.73 6.06
C ALA A 107 3.67 23.21 5.89
N GLU A 108 3.18 22.66 4.77
CA GLU A 108 3.43 21.28 4.40
C GLU A 108 4.89 21.09 3.98
N LEU A 109 5.55 20.11 4.59
CA LEU A 109 6.91 19.69 4.24
C LEU A 109 6.89 18.63 3.16
N ASP A 110 6.05 17.62 3.34
CA ASP A 110 5.95 16.49 2.41
C ASP A 110 4.59 15.82 2.52
N CYS A 111 4.20 15.11 1.46
CA CYS A 111 2.99 14.31 1.40
C CYS A 111 3.24 13.02 0.62
N LEU A 112 3.14 11.88 1.29
CA LEU A 112 3.10 10.57 0.65
C LEU A 112 1.66 10.08 0.54
N SER A 113 1.27 9.58 -0.65
CA SER A 113 -0.03 8.95 -0.86
C SER A 113 0.15 7.53 -1.37
N GLU A 114 -0.48 6.56 -0.69
CA GLU A 114 -0.51 5.16 -1.08
C GLU A 114 -1.96 4.66 -1.14
N THR A 115 -2.24 3.79 -2.11
CA THR A 115 -3.56 3.18 -2.25
C THR A 115 -3.58 1.81 -1.57
N SER A 116 -4.60 1.54 -0.76
CA SER A 116 -4.82 0.22 -0.14
C SER A 116 -6.32 -0.02 0.11
N GLY A 117 -6.67 -1.26 0.48
CA GLY A 117 -8.03 -1.64 0.89
C GLY A 117 -8.05 -2.15 2.33
N PHE A 118 -9.17 -1.96 3.01
CA PHE A 118 -9.38 -2.53 4.33
C PHE A 118 -9.78 -4.00 4.21
N ARG A 119 -8.94 -4.88 4.73
CA ARG A 119 -9.17 -6.33 4.73
C ARG A 119 -8.32 -7.02 5.79
N THR A 120 -8.74 -8.23 6.16
CA THR A 120 -7.88 -9.20 6.84
C THR A 120 -7.76 -10.45 5.97
N PHE A 121 -6.58 -11.04 5.92
CA PHE A 121 -6.36 -12.34 5.29
C PHE A 121 -5.56 -13.20 6.26
N GLU A 122 -6.15 -14.32 6.68
CA GLU A 122 -5.62 -15.13 7.76
C GLU A 122 -5.63 -16.62 7.40
N VAL A 123 -4.73 -17.37 8.02
CA VAL A 123 -4.74 -18.84 8.01
C VAL A 123 -5.10 -19.30 9.42
N LYS A 124 -6.22 -20.04 9.54
CA LYS A 124 -6.67 -20.63 10.81
C LYS A 124 -6.96 -22.10 10.57
N GLU A 125 -6.38 -22.97 11.37
CA GLU A 125 -6.58 -24.44 11.28
C GLU A 125 -6.35 -24.99 9.86
N GLY A 126 -5.35 -24.46 9.15
CA GLY A 126 -5.02 -24.85 7.78
C GLY A 126 -5.98 -24.33 6.70
N LEU A 127 -6.92 -23.45 7.04
CA LEU A 127 -7.89 -22.86 6.13
C LEU A 127 -7.66 -21.36 5.97
N PHE A 128 -7.97 -20.83 4.77
CA PHE A 128 -7.91 -19.40 4.49
C PHE A 128 -9.19 -18.69 4.89
N PHE A 129 -9.02 -17.50 5.45
CA PHE A 129 -10.11 -16.59 5.80
C PHE A 129 -9.85 -15.20 5.24
N LEU A 130 -10.83 -14.64 4.55
CA LEU A 130 -10.84 -13.25 4.10
C LEU A 130 -11.94 -12.51 4.85
N ASN A 131 -11.57 -11.42 5.56
CA ASN A 131 -12.50 -10.62 6.37
C ASN A 131 -13.29 -11.47 7.37
N GLY A 132 -12.64 -12.43 8.01
CA GLY A 132 -13.24 -13.34 8.98
C GLY A 132 -14.09 -14.49 8.40
N ASN A 133 -14.32 -14.51 7.08
CA ASN A 133 -15.09 -15.56 6.42
C ASN A 133 -14.16 -16.57 5.75
N ARG A 134 -14.50 -17.86 5.84
CA ARG A 134 -13.76 -18.90 5.13
C ARG A 134 -13.72 -18.57 3.64
N TYR A 135 -12.54 -18.66 3.06
CA TYR A 135 -12.31 -18.29 1.68
C TYR A 135 -11.61 -19.42 0.90
N TRP A 136 -12.15 -19.77 -0.24
CA TRP A 136 -11.53 -20.72 -1.15
C TRP A 136 -10.76 -19.99 -2.23
N LEU A 137 -9.42 -20.15 -2.25
CA LEU A 137 -8.57 -19.52 -3.24
C LEU A 137 -8.67 -20.23 -4.58
N ARG A 138 -9.26 -19.59 -5.56
CA ARG A 138 -9.26 -20.02 -6.95
C ARG A 138 -8.14 -19.30 -7.66
N GLY A 139 -7.03 -19.98 -7.88
CA GLY A 139 -5.81 -19.37 -8.34
C GLY A 139 -5.24 -19.94 -9.62
N GLY A 140 -4.38 -19.17 -10.26
CA GLY A 140 -3.58 -19.57 -11.41
C GLY A 140 -2.26 -18.83 -11.47
N ASN A 141 -1.26 -19.41 -12.13
CA ASN A 141 -0.02 -18.74 -12.44
C ASN A 141 -0.22 -17.75 -13.58
N HIS A 142 0.55 -16.66 -13.52
CA HIS A 142 0.43 -15.60 -14.49
C HIS A 142 1.81 -15.00 -14.84
N ILE A 143 2.18 -15.03 -16.11
CA ILE A 143 3.52 -14.67 -16.59
C ILE A 143 3.57 -13.38 -17.44
N PRO A 144 2.47 -12.73 -17.88
CA PRO A 144 2.56 -11.65 -18.88
C PRO A 144 3.22 -10.36 -18.40
N PHE A 145 3.47 -10.20 -17.11
CA PHE A 145 4.24 -9.06 -16.59
C PHE A 145 5.56 -8.85 -17.36
N ALA A 146 6.27 -9.93 -17.70
CA ALA A 146 7.55 -9.87 -18.39
C ALA A 146 7.45 -9.35 -19.83
N LEU A 147 6.27 -9.41 -20.46
CA LEU A 147 6.04 -8.93 -21.82
C LEU A 147 6.04 -7.40 -21.90
N ALA A 148 5.35 -6.74 -20.97
CA ALA A 148 5.27 -5.29 -20.91
C ALA A 148 5.04 -4.80 -19.48
N PRO A 149 6.09 -4.74 -18.65
CA PRO A 149 5.98 -4.45 -17.21
C PRO A 149 5.46 -3.04 -16.90
N ASN A 150 5.50 -2.12 -17.86
CA ASN A 150 5.05 -0.74 -17.69
C ASN A 150 3.74 -0.44 -18.46
N ASP A 151 3.05 -1.45 -18.96
CA ASP A 151 1.78 -1.29 -19.68
C ASP A 151 0.59 -1.50 -18.74
N LEU A 152 -0.05 -0.39 -18.36
CA LEU A 152 -1.23 -0.40 -17.48
C LEU A 152 -2.46 -1.04 -18.15
N ASN A 153 -2.61 -0.86 -19.47
CA ASN A 153 -3.75 -1.43 -20.20
C ASN A 153 -3.62 -2.95 -20.24
N LEU A 154 -2.43 -3.47 -20.53
CA LEU A 154 -2.14 -4.89 -20.50
C LEU A 154 -2.42 -5.45 -19.09
N ALA A 155 -1.91 -4.81 -18.03
CA ALA A 155 -2.12 -5.24 -16.66
C ALA A 155 -3.61 -5.32 -16.31
N ASN A 156 -4.39 -4.27 -16.60
CA ASN A 156 -5.84 -4.27 -16.34
C ASN A 156 -6.57 -5.35 -17.16
N THR A 157 -6.24 -5.50 -18.45
CA THR A 157 -6.87 -6.51 -19.31
C THR A 157 -6.65 -7.92 -18.75
N PHE A 158 -5.46 -8.24 -18.29
CA PHE A 158 -5.18 -9.54 -17.68
C PHE A 158 -5.96 -9.76 -16.39
N MET A 159 -6.02 -8.76 -15.52
CA MET A 159 -6.79 -8.90 -14.27
C MET A 159 -8.29 -9.09 -14.56
N GLN A 160 -8.82 -8.39 -15.57
CA GLN A 160 -10.21 -8.57 -16.01
C GLN A 160 -10.46 -9.97 -16.60
N LEU A 161 -9.55 -10.49 -17.43
CA LEU A 161 -9.64 -11.86 -17.96
C LEU A 161 -9.64 -12.91 -16.84
N MET A 162 -8.81 -12.72 -15.81
CA MET A 162 -8.83 -13.57 -14.61
C MET A 162 -10.20 -13.55 -13.93
N LYS A 163 -10.81 -12.38 -13.77
CA LYS A 163 -12.16 -12.25 -13.20
C LYS A 163 -13.21 -12.96 -14.03
N VAL A 164 -13.18 -12.83 -15.36
CA VAL A 164 -14.07 -13.56 -16.27
C VAL A 164 -13.87 -15.06 -16.13
N GLY A 165 -12.61 -15.52 -15.95
CA GLY A 165 -12.26 -16.90 -15.68
C GLY A 165 -12.56 -17.37 -14.24
N ASN A 166 -13.18 -16.54 -13.41
CA ASN A 166 -13.49 -16.83 -12.01
C ASN A 166 -12.23 -17.15 -11.16
N ILE A 167 -11.11 -16.48 -11.48
CA ILE A 167 -9.84 -16.53 -10.76
C ILE A 167 -9.78 -15.33 -9.81
N ASP A 168 -9.54 -15.58 -8.54
CA ASP A 168 -9.48 -14.55 -7.50
C ASP A 168 -8.05 -14.29 -6.99
N VAL A 169 -7.13 -15.22 -7.31
CA VAL A 169 -5.74 -15.12 -6.85
C VAL A 169 -4.80 -15.54 -7.97
N THR A 170 -3.69 -14.83 -8.10
CA THR A 170 -2.59 -15.22 -8.97
C THR A 170 -1.27 -15.26 -8.21
N ARG A 171 -0.31 -16.02 -8.73
CA ARG A 171 1.07 -16.03 -8.25
C ARG A 171 1.96 -15.34 -9.27
N THR A 172 2.83 -14.46 -8.79
CA THR A 172 3.93 -13.95 -9.62
C THR A 172 4.91 -15.10 -9.89
N HIS A 173 5.52 -15.14 -11.07
CA HIS A 173 6.47 -16.21 -11.40
C HIS A 173 7.87 -15.62 -11.57
N THR A 174 8.81 -16.16 -10.77
CA THR A 174 10.25 -15.84 -10.71
C THR A 174 10.61 -14.40 -10.41
N THR A 175 9.74 -13.44 -10.59
CA THR A 175 10.02 -12.02 -10.32
C THR A 175 8.86 -11.32 -9.63
N PRO A 176 9.12 -10.44 -8.67
CA PRO A 176 8.10 -9.58 -8.10
C PRO A 176 7.55 -8.62 -9.16
N TRP A 177 6.26 -8.35 -9.09
CA TRP A 177 5.63 -7.32 -9.92
C TRP A 177 5.93 -5.92 -9.40
N ASN A 178 5.89 -4.93 -10.29
CA ASN A 178 5.98 -3.54 -9.92
C ASN A 178 4.65 -2.99 -9.38
N LYS A 179 4.67 -1.77 -8.80
CA LYS A 179 3.47 -1.11 -8.24
C LYS A 179 2.32 -0.95 -9.25
N LEU A 180 2.61 -0.81 -10.55
CA LEU A 180 1.58 -0.69 -11.58
C LEU A 180 0.72 -1.96 -11.71
N TRP A 181 1.35 -3.12 -11.77
CA TRP A 181 0.65 -4.40 -11.86
C TRP A 181 -0.04 -4.77 -10.54
N MET A 182 0.58 -4.46 -9.40
CA MET A 182 -0.05 -4.64 -8.09
C MET A 182 -1.30 -3.77 -7.96
N GLY A 183 -1.23 -2.49 -8.37
CA GLY A 183 -2.40 -1.60 -8.37
C GLY A 183 -3.51 -2.06 -9.31
N ALA A 184 -3.17 -2.66 -10.46
CA ALA A 184 -4.16 -3.26 -11.35
C ALA A 184 -4.83 -4.47 -10.69
N ALA A 185 -4.09 -5.32 -9.97
CA ALA A 185 -4.65 -6.45 -9.21
C ALA A 185 -5.59 -5.97 -8.10
N ASP A 186 -5.16 -5.00 -7.28
CA ASP A 186 -5.97 -4.42 -6.21
C ASP A 186 -7.29 -3.87 -6.74
N LYS A 187 -7.24 -3.09 -7.84
CA LYS A 187 -8.41 -2.47 -8.47
C LYS A 187 -9.39 -3.49 -9.07
N ASN A 188 -8.90 -4.60 -9.58
CA ASN A 188 -9.72 -5.62 -10.21
C ASN A 188 -10.11 -6.76 -9.24
N GLY A 189 -9.75 -6.68 -7.96
CA GLY A 189 -10.12 -7.67 -6.96
C GLY A 189 -9.37 -9.00 -7.12
N ILE A 190 -8.10 -8.93 -7.52
CA ILE A 190 -7.22 -10.10 -7.63
C ILE A 190 -6.21 -10.08 -6.49
N GLY A 191 -6.20 -11.14 -5.68
CA GLY A 191 -5.14 -11.38 -4.71
C GLY A 191 -3.85 -11.81 -5.41
N VAL A 192 -2.69 -11.43 -4.85
CA VAL A 192 -1.39 -11.79 -5.42
C VAL A 192 -0.57 -12.55 -4.40
N SER A 193 -0.20 -13.79 -4.73
CA SER A 193 0.86 -14.52 -4.05
C SER A 193 2.19 -14.08 -4.62
N PHE A 194 2.89 -13.25 -3.86
CA PHE A 194 4.09 -12.57 -4.30
C PHE A 194 5.30 -13.50 -4.18
N GLU A 195 5.91 -13.83 -5.29
CA GLU A 195 7.13 -14.63 -5.31
C GLU A 195 8.35 -13.72 -5.17
N GLY A 196 9.17 -14.00 -4.17
CA GLY A 196 10.45 -13.31 -3.97
C GLY A 196 11.53 -13.78 -4.93
N THR A 197 12.71 -13.20 -4.80
CA THR A 197 13.89 -13.59 -5.56
C THR A 197 14.28 -15.05 -5.24
N TRP A 198 14.53 -15.83 -6.26
CA TRP A 198 14.87 -17.25 -6.10
C TRP A 198 16.17 -17.45 -5.32
N PRO A 199 16.17 -18.34 -4.30
CA PRO A 199 17.36 -18.59 -3.49
C PRO A 199 18.56 -19.06 -4.31
N TRP A 200 18.35 -19.81 -5.39
CA TRP A 200 19.46 -20.31 -6.23
C TRP A 200 20.25 -19.22 -6.96
N LEU A 201 19.71 -18.02 -7.14
CA LEU A 201 20.45 -16.87 -7.66
C LEU A 201 21.37 -16.25 -6.59
N MET A 202 21.24 -16.69 -5.33
CA MET A 202 22.00 -16.20 -4.20
C MET A 202 23.03 -17.21 -3.69
N ILE A 203 23.08 -18.41 -4.26
CA ILE A 203 24.02 -19.47 -3.87
C ILE A 203 25.21 -19.44 -4.84
N HIS A 204 26.04 -18.40 -4.71
CA HIS A 204 27.37 -18.37 -5.29
C HIS A 204 28.33 -17.62 -4.36
#